data_6f9c13e26bdbe5c06e8482d175a02ea7
#
_entry.id   6f9c13e26bdbe5c06e8482d175a02ea7
#
_cell.length_a   1.000
_cell.length_b   1.000
_cell.length_c   1.000
_cell.angle_alpha   90.00
_cell.angle_beta   90.00
_cell.angle_gamma   90.00
#
_symmetry.space_group_name_H-M   'P 1'
#
loop_
_entity.id
_entity.type
_entity.pdbx_description
1 polymer ?
#
loop_
_entity_poly.entity_id
_entity_poly.type
_entity_poly.pdbx_seq_one_letter_code
_entity_poly.pdbx_strand_id
1 'polypeptide(L)'
;MDESGGRYVHVIADGGLGSSGEIVKAFGVGADAVMLGTALARSTEAPGRGMHWGAEAHHPELPRGHRVELGTVGSLEQVLFGPGRTAIGELNLAGALRRALATTGYVDLKEFQRVDVTVSPYQPGSVV
;
A
#
# COMPACT_ATOMS: atom_id res chain seq x y z
N MET A 1 -22.94 4.39 -13.83
CA MET A 1 -22.66 5.69 -14.50
C MET A 1 -21.88 6.50 -13.49
N ASP A 2 -20.69 6.98 -13.87
CA ASP A 2 -19.97 7.88 -13.00
C ASP A 2 -20.65 9.25 -13.01
N GLU A 3 -20.62 9.95 -11.89
CA GLU A 3 -21.23 11.27 -11.74
C GLU A 3 -20.50 12.37 -12.55
N SER A 4 -19.44 12.00 -13.26
CA SER A 4 -18.57 12.92 -14.03
C SER A 4 -19.03 13.14 -15.48
N GLY A 5 -20.23 12.70 -15.86
CA GLY A 5 -20.76 12.88 -17.21
C GLY A 5 -19.99 12.08 -18.28
N GLY A 6 -19.57 10.87 -17.94
CA GLY A 6 -18.89 9.95 -18.85
C GLY A 6 -17.37 10.09 -18.90
N ARG A 7 -16.78 10.98 -18.09
CA ARG A 7 -15.32 11.05 -17.92
C ARG A 7 -14.86 10.06 -16.85
N TYR A 8 -13.78 9.35 -17.15
CA TYR A 8 -13.15 8.47 -16.18
C TYR A 8 -12.43 9.29 -15.11
N VAL A 9 -12.74 9.02 -13.84
CA VAL A 9 -12.06 9.63 -12.69
C VAL A 9 -11.19 8.57 -12.04
N HIS A 10 -9.87 8.82 -11.99
CA HIS A 10 -8.94 7.93 -11.32
C HIS A 10 -9.10 8.03 -9.80
N VAL A 11 -9.05 6.89 -9.13
CA VAL A 11 -9.10 6.79 -7.68
C VAL A 11 -7.73 6.34 -7.17
N ILE A 12 -7.13 7.14 -6.30
CA ILE A 12 -5.87 6.82 -5.62
C ILE A 12 -6.21 6.45 -4.18
N ALA A 13 -5.92 5.22 -3.78
CA ALA A 13 -6.09 4.80 -2.39
C ALA A 13 -4.91 5.31 -1.56
N ASP A 14 -5.20 6.03 -0.48
CA ASP A 14 -4.21 6.62 0.41
C ASP A 14 -4.49 6.25 1.86
N GLY A 15 -3.44 5.94 2.60
CA GLY A 15 -3.50 5.62 4.03
C GLY A 15 -3.56 4.11 4.33
N GLY A 16 -2.73 3.68 5.27
CA GLY A 16 -2.72 2.31 5.77
C GLY A 16 -2.16 1.25 4.81
N LEU A 17 -1.49 1.63 3.73
CA LEU A 17 -0.96 0.73 2.72
C LEU A 17 0.51 0.37 3.01
N GLY A 18 0.76 -0.21 4.17
CA GLY A 18 2.12 -0.55 4.62
C GLY A 18 2.63 -1.92 4.17
N SER A 19 1.77 -2.76 3.61
CA SER A 19 2.13 -4.11 3.17
C SER A 19 1.55 -4.44 1.80
N SER A 20 2.14 -5.44 1.16
CA SER A 20 1.68 -5.90 -0.17
C SER A 20 0.24 -6.40 -0.18
N GLY A 21 -0.22 -7.03 0.91
CA GLY A 21 -1.59 -7.52 1.01
C GLY A 21 -2.62 -6.39 0.99
N GLU A 22 -2.32 -5.27 1.64
CA GLU A 22 -3.17 -4.08 1.64
C GLU A 22 -3.21 -3.40 0.28
N ILE A 23 -2.05 -3.34 -0.40
CA ILE A 23 -1.94 -2.82 -1.76
C ILE A 23 -2.79 -3.66 -2.73
N VAL A 24 -2.67 -4.99 -2.65
CA VAL A 24 -3.46 -5.92 -3.48
C VAL A 24 -4.96 -5.73 -3.24
N LYS A 25 -5.39 -5.61 -1.99
CA LYS A 25 -6.80 -5.34 -1.66
C LYS A 25 -7.29 -4.01 -2.25
N ALA A 26 -6.49 -2.95 -2.16
CA ALA A 26 -6.85 -1.65 -2.72
C ALA A 26 -7.12 -1.74 -4.23
N PHE A 27 -6.25 -2.39 -4.98
CA PHE A 27 -6.47 -2.62 -6.42
C PHE A 27 -7.65 -3.54 -6.69
N GLY A 28 -7.82 -4.60 -5.89
CA GLY A 28 -8.93 -5.54 -6.03
C GLY A 28 -10.31 -4.91 -5.83
N VAL A 29 -10.41 -3.86 -5.02
CA VAL A 29 -11.67 -3.11 -4.84
C VAL A 29 -11.80 -1.90 -5.78
N GLY A 30 -10.87 -1.74 -6.73
CA GLY A 30 -11.01 -0.81 -7.85
C GLY A 30 -10.13 0.43 -7.84
N ALA A 31 -9.16 0.54 -6.93
CA ALA A 31 -8.20 1.65 -6.98
C ALA A 31 -7.36 1.60 -8.27
N ASP A 32 -7.10 2.74 -8.87
CA ASP A 32 -6.24 2.89 -10.04
C ASP A 32 -4.77 3.07 -9.68
N ALA A 33 -4.51 3.58 -8.48
CA ALA A 33 -3.18 3.75 -7.92
C ALA A 33 -3.24 3.67 -6.39
N VAL A 34 -2.07 3.55 -5.78
CA VAL A 34 -1.90 3.58 -4.33
C VAL A 34 -0.86 4.61 -3.93
N MET A 35 -1.09 5.32 -2.83
CA MET A 35 -0.14 6.25 -2.23
C MET A 35 0.63 5.54 -1.13
N LEU A 36 1.95 5.51 -1.27
CA LEU A 36 2.84 4.86 -0.30
C LEU A 36 3.60 5.91 0.51
N GLY A 37 3.36 5.96 1.80
CA GLY A 37 4.10 6.82 2.73
C GLY A 37 5.05 6.00 3.59
N THR A 38 4.52 5.34 4.59
CA THR A 38 5.26 4.55 5.59
C THR A 38 6.16 3.49 4.96
N ALA A 39 5.70 2.79 3.93
CA ALA A 39 6.49 1.76 3.25
C ALA A 39 7.80 2.34 2.70
N LEU A 40 7.74 3.51 2.07
CA LEU A 40 8.92 4.19 1.51
C LEU A 40 9.78 4.86 2.60
N ALA A 41 9.15 5.41 3.65
CA ALA A 41 9.85 6.02 4.78
C ALA A 41 10.76 5.03 5.52
N ARG A 42 10.45 3.74 5.44
CA ARG A 42 11.23 2.66 6.05
C ARG A 42 12.39 2.15 5.18
N SER A 43 12.61 2.75 4.03
CA SER A 43 13.83 2.47 3.26
C SER A 43 15.06 3.13 3.88
N THR A 44 16.23 2.51 3.70
CA THR A 44 17.49 3.03 4.21
C THR A 44 17.90 4.35 3.56
N GLU A 45 17.41 4.62 2.35
CA GLU A 45 17.66 5.85 1.60
C GLU A 45 16.69 6.98 1.95
N ALA A 46 15.59 6.67 2.64
CA ALA A 46 14.66 7.71 3.08
C ALA A 46 15.35 8.69 4.05
N PRO A 47 15.16 10.00 3.93
CA PRO A 47 15.82 10.99 4.80
C PRO A 47 15.58 10.74 6.29
N GLY A 48 14.39 10.28 6.67
CA GLY A 48 14.03 9.97 8.05
C GLY A 48 14.47 8.59 8.51
N ARG A 49 14.95 7.71 7.62
CA ARG A 49 15.41 6.36 7.93
C ARG A 49 14.47 5.59 8.87
N GLY A 50 13.22 5.48 8.48
CA GLY A 50 12.19 4.81 9.27
C GLY A 50 11.45 5.73 10.23
N MET A 51 11.75 7.01 10.24
CA MET A 51 10.98 8.04 10.94
C MET A 51 10.20 8.88 9.94
N HIS A 52 8.93 9.16 10.22
CA HIS A 52 8.15 10.08 9.42
C HIS A 52 7.03 10.74 10.24
N TRP A 53 6.43 11.78 9.67
CA TRP A 53 5.39 12.59 10.31
C TRP A 53 3.99 12.37 9.74
N GLY A 54 3.85 11.39 8.85
CA GLY A 54 2.60 11.17 8.14
C GLY A 54 2.34 12.25 7.09
N ALA A 55 1.07 12.47 6.79
CA ALA A 55 0.63 13.44 5.78
C ALA A 55 0.53 14.88 6.30
N GLU A 56 0.87 15.14 7.55
CA GLU A 56 0.70 16.46 8.16
C GLU A 56 1.79 17.42 7.71
N ALA A 57 1.36 18.56 7.20
CA ALA A 57 2.26 19.61 6.80
C ALA A 57 3.03 20.21 7.99
N HIS A 58 4.31 20.46 7.81
CA HIS A 58 5.10 21.11 8.83
C HIS A 58 4.76 22.60 8.93
N HIS A 59 4.49 23.04 10.15
CA HIS A 59 4.44 24.45 10.49
C HIS A 59 5.21 24.69 11.79
N PRO A 60 6.11 25.69 11.86
CA PRO A 60 7.00 25.88 13.01
C PRO A 60 6.24 26.23 14.31
N GLU A 61 5.07 26.85 14.20
CA GLU A 61 4.28 27.31 15.35
C GLU A 61 3.10 26.38 15.69
N LEU A 62 2.82 25.38 14.86
CA LEU A 62 1.74 24.45 15.11
C LEU A 62 2.29 23.08 15.53
N PRO A 63 1.63 22.42 16.49
CA PRO A 63 1.98 21.06 16.82
C PRO A 63 1.92 20.20 15.55
N ARG A 64 2.99 19.51 15.27
CA ARG A 64 2.97 18.47 14.24
C ARG A 64 2.26 17.27 14.79
N GLY A 65 1.66 16.50 13.91
CA GLY A 65 1.28 15.16 14.24
C GLY A 65 2.47 14.33 14.77
N HIS A 66 2.20 13.20 15.31
CA HIS A 66 3.22 12.37 15.92
C HIS A 66 4.29 11.96 14.92
N ARG A 67 5.54 12.20 15.27
CA ARG A 67 6.65 11.54 14.61
C ARG A 67 6.60 10.05 14.95
N VAL A 68 6.52 9.23 13.93
CA VAL A 68 6.47 7.78 14.08
C VAL A 68 7.85 7.20 13.80
N GLU A 69 8.35 6.39 14.70
CA GLU A 69 9.61 5.65 14.56
C GLU A 69 9.30 4.17 14.31
N LEU A 70 9.47 3.74 13.08
CA LEU A 70 9.18 2.37 12.66
C LEU A 70 10.44 1.57 12.33
N GLY A 71 11.59 2.23 12.30
CA GLY A 71 12.84 1.63 11.85
C GLY A 71 12.86 1.31 10.36
N THR A 72 14.01 0.94 9.86
CA THR A 72 14.22 0.57 8.46
C THR A 72 13.98 -0.93 8.24
N VAL A 73 13.55 -1.29 7.03
CA VAL A 73 13.31 -2.70 6.63
C VAL A 73 14.26 -3.17 5.52
N GLY A 74 14.83 -2.25 4.77
CA GLY A 74 15.76 -2.55 3.69
C GLY A 74 15.98 -1.35 2.79
N SER A 75 16.68 -1.55 1.67
CA SER A 75 16.86 -0.53 0.65
C SER A 75 15.54 -0.25 -0.08
N LEU A 76 15.45 0.89 -0.75
CA LEU A 76 14.31 1.21 -1.59
C LEU A 76 14.08 0.13 -2.66
N GLU A 77 15.14 -0.38 -3.25
CA GLU A 77 15.07 -1.48 -4.21
C GLU A 77 14.47 -2.74 -3.58
N GLN A 78 14.88 -3.09 -2.36
CA GLN A 78 14.31 -4.23 -1.65
C GLN A 78 12.83 -4.01 -1.28
N VAL A 79 12.47 -2.82 -0.85
CA VAL A 79 11.07 -2.47 -0.56
C VAL A 79 10.21 -2.66 -1.81
N LEU A 80 10.64 -2.16 -2.96
CA LEU A 80 9.84 -2.21 -4.19
C LEU A 80 9.95 -3.55 -4.92
N PHE A 81 11.14 -4.10 -5.07
CA PHE A 81 11.42 -5.22 -5.97
C PHE A 81 12.03 -6.45 -5.30
N GLY A 82 12.33 -6.37 -4.01
CA GLY A 82 12.81 -7.52 -3.27
C GLY A 82 14.32 -7.70 -3.26
N PRO A 83 14.77 -8.82 -2.73
CA PRO A 83 13.95 -9.95 -2.26
C PRO A 83 13.22 -9.69 -0.94
N GLY A 84 12.05 -10.33 -0.77
CA GLY A 84 11.34 -10.35 0.51
C GLY A 84 11.97 -11.36 1.48
N ARG A 85 12.06 -10.99 2.76
CA ARG A 85 12.66 -11.83 3.81
C ARG A 85 11.66 -12.37 4.82
N THR A 86 10.48 -11.80 4.86
CA THR A 86 9.43 -12.14 5.82
C THR A 86 8.08 -12.30 5.13
N ALA A 87 7.16 -12.99 5.78
CA ALA A 87 5.80 -13.17 5.29
C ALA A 87 4.89 -11.94 5.52
N ILE A 88 5.39 -10.89 6.18
CA ILE A 88 4.58 -9.71 6.54
C ILE A 88 4.24 -8.86 5.30
N GLY A 89 5.02 -8.96 4.22
CA GLY A 89 4.74 -8.25 2.98
C GLY A 89 5.23 -6.80 2.94
N GLU A 90 6.24 -6.45 3.73
CA GLU A 90 6.84 -5.12 3.77
C GLU A 90 7.90 -4.89 2.67
N LEU A 91 8.38 -5.96 2.08
CA LEU A 91 9.38 -5.94 1.01
C LEU A 91 8.81 -6.56 -0.27
N ASN A 92 9.44 -6.24 -1.40
CA ASN A 92 9.03 -6.75 -2.71
C ASN A 92 7.56 -6.43 -3.06
N LEU A 93 7.15 -5.20 -2.85
CA LEU A 93 5.76 -4.79 -3.04
C LEU A 93 5.27 -5.01 -4.47
N ALA A 94 6.09 -4.67 -5.47
CA ALA A 94 5.76 -4.88 -6.88
C ALA A 94 5.72 -6.37 -7.26
N GLY A 95 6.66 -7.15 -6.78
CA GLY A 95 6.68 -8.60 -7.03
C GLY A 95 5.50 -9.33 -6.40
N ALA A 96 5.11 -8.92 -5.19
CA ALA A 96 3.94 -9.47 -4.52
C ALA A 96 2.64 -9.13 -5.25
N LEU A 97 2.51 -7.90 -5.77
CA LEU A 97 1.37 -7.52 -6.60
C LEU A 97 1.31 -8.36 -7.89
N ARG A 98 2.43 -8.49 -8.59
CA ARG A 98 2.52 -9.35 -9.78
C ARG A 98 2.13 -10.79 -9.49
N ARG A 99 2.58 -11.33 -8.36
CA ARG A 99 2.21 -12.68 -7.91
C ARG A 99 0.72 -12.79 -7.64
N ALA A 100 0.11 -11.79 -7.00
CA ALA A 100 -1.31 -11.77 -6.72
C ALA A 100 -2.14 -11.80 -8.01
N LEU A 101 -1.77 -11.01 -9.02
CA LEU A 101 -2.40 -11.03 -10.34
C LEU A 101 -2.29 -12.42 -10.97
N ALA A 102 -1.09 -12.99 -11.01
CA ALA A 102 -0.84 -14.30 -11.59
C ALA A 102 -1.64 -15.41 -10.88
N THR A 103 -1.68 -15.39 -9.55
CA THR A 103 -2.39 -16.38 -8.74
C THR A 103 -3.90 -16.33 -8.98
N THR A 104 -4.46 -15.14 -9.22
CA THR A 104 -5.88 -14.93 -9.50
C THR A 104 -6.24 -15.02 -10.98
N GLY A 105 -5.25 -15.21 -11.86
CA GLY A 105 -5.46 -15.41 -13.29
C GLY A 105 -5.57 -14.14 -14.13
N TYR A 106 -5.11 -13.01 -13.61
CA TYR A 106 -5.15 -11.72 -14.30
C TYR A 106 -3.78 -11.36 -14.88
N VAL A 107 -3.78 -10.71 -16.03
CA VAL A 107 -2.55 -10.31 -16.74
C VAL A 107 -2.19 -8.84 -16.53
N ASP A 108 -3.15 -8.02 -16.13
CA ASP A 108 -2.94 -6.59 -15.85
C ASP A 108 -3.84 -6.08 -14.71
N LEU A 109 -3.52 -4.88 -14.21
CA LEU A 109 -4.26 -4.25 -13.11
C LEU A 109 -5.68 -3.88 -13.50
N LYS A 110 -5.92 -3.50 -14.74
CA LYS A 110 -7.24 -3.06 -15.21
C LYS A 110 -8.25 -4.21 -15.17
N GLU A 111 -7.81 -5.38 -15.56
CA GLU A 111 -8.63 -6.60 -15.42
C GLU A 111 -8.77 -7.02 -13.96
N PHE A 112 -7.68 -6.94 -13.18
CA PHE A 112 -7.69 -7.30 -11.76
C PHE A 112 -8.63 -6.43 -10.93
N GLN A 113 -8.91 -5.20 -11.31
CA GLN A 113 -9.90 -4.34 -10.66
C GLN A 113 -11.32 -4.92 -10.69
N ARG A 114 -11.57 -5.96 -11.48
CA ARG A 114 -12.84 -6.69 -11.59
C ARG A 114 -12.83 -8.03 -10.87
N VAL A 115 -11.80 -8.31 -10.06
CA VAL A 115 -11.73 -9.56 -9.30
C VAL A 115 -12.92 -9.67 -8.34
N ASP A 116 -13.45 -10.86 -8.19
CA ASP A 116 -14.50 -11.13 -7.22
C ASP A 116 -13.98 -10.94 -5.81
N VAL A 117 -14.65 -10.09 -5.05
CA VAL A 117 -14.28 -9.77 -3.66
C VAL A 117 -15.41 -10.20 -2.73
N THR A 118 -15.07 -11.01 -1.74
CA THR A 118 -15.98 -11.38 -0.67
C THR A 118 -15.62 -10.62 0.61
N VAL A 119 -16.58 -9.89 1.15
CA VAL A 119 -16.45 -9.24 2.45
C VAL A 119 -16.92 -10.19 3.53
N SER A 120 -15.99 -10.62 4.38
CA SER A 120 -16.26 -11.46 5.53
C SER A 120 -16.53 -10.59 6.77
N PRO A 121 -17.55 -10.86 7.59
CA PRO A 121 -17.71 -10.14 8.84
C PRO A 121 -16.52 -10.42 9.76
N TYR A 122 -16.01 -9.36 10.38
CA TYR A 122 -14.94 -9.52 11.37
C TYR A 122 -15.41 -10.38 12.54
N GLN A 123 -14.70 -11.46 12.80
CA GLN A 123 -14.91 -12.29 13.99
C GLN A 123 -13.74 -12.09 14.96
N PRO A 124 -13.98 -11.38 16.10
CA PRO A 124 -12.94 -11.24 17.12
C PRO A 124 -12.52 -12.62 17.63
N GLY A 125 -11.22 -12.92 17.58
CA GLY A 125 -10.67 -14.18 18.07
C GLY A 125 -10.44 -15.29 17.03
N SER A 126 -10.83 -15.12 15.76
CA SER A 126 -10.36 -15.97 14.69
C SER A 126 -8.94 -15.60 14.29
N VAL A 127 -7.96 -16.17 14.96
CA VAL A 127 -6.56 -16.14 14.52
C VAL A 127 -6.41 -17.25 13.49
N VAL A 128 -6.18 -16.87 12.26
CA VAL A 128 -5.81 -17.81 11.20
C VAL A 128 -4.30 -17.98 11.22
#